data_ea5c6c9894528b7c334171ec6368c3db
#
_entry.id   ea5c6c9894528b7c334171ec6368c3db
#
_cell.length_a   1.000
_cell.length_b   1.000
_cell.length_c   1.000
_cell.angle_alpha   90.00
_cell.angle_beta   90.00
_cell.angle_gamma   90.00
#
_symmetry.space_group_name_H-M   'P 1'
#
loop_
_entity.id
_entity.type
_entity.pdbx_description
1 polymer ?
#
loop_
_entity_poly.entity_id
_entity_poly.type
_entity_poly.pdbx_seq_one_letter_code
_entity_poly.pdbx_strand_id
1 'polypeptide(L)'
;QEEANDIWETLDTLGGALRGNTDQIAPPPSPADFATLFEFNNSVDLRRLLQDIEIVLIESAMSRNAGNTSEASKDLKLQRTTLIEKIKKFGL
;
A
#
# COMPACT_ATOMS: atom_id res chain seq x y z
N GLN A 1 3.61 6.21 28.47
CA GLN A 1 3.69 6.31 28.04
C GLN A 1 4.19 6.25 27.78
N GLU A 2 4.45 6.01 27.61
CA GLU A 2 4.73 6.17 27.01
C GLU A 2 5.50 5.86 26.33
N GLU A 3 6.39 4.90 26.48
CA GLU A 3 7.17 4.99 25.66
C GLU A 3 6.94 4.14 24.54
N ALA A 4 6.58 3.03 24.70
CA ALA A 4 6.14 2.21 23.66
C ALA A 4 5.05 2.96 23.05
N ASN A 5 4.39 3.57 23.87
CA ASN A 5 3.41 4.38 23.45
C ASN A 5 3.95 5.43 22.66
N ASP A 6 5.08 5.90 22.96
CA ASP A 6 5.65 6.94 22.23
C ASP A 6 5.93 6.63 20.82
N ILE A 7 6.23 5.43 20.54
CA ILE A 7 6.47 5.06 19.18
C ILE A 7 5.23 5.22 18.42
N TRP A 8 4.15 4.76 18.97
CA TRP A 8 2.89 4.89 18.31
C TRP A 8 2.47 6.31 18.24
N GLU A 9 2.75 7.06 19.25
CA GLU A 9 2.41 8.43 19.23
C GLU A 9 3.30 9.16 18.31
N THR A 10 4.50 8.75 18.21
CA THR A 10 5.39 9.37 17.29
C THR A 10 4.93 9.06 15.90
N LEU A 11 4.59 7.85 15.67
CA LEU A 11 4.06 7.46 14.41
C LEU A 11 2.78 8.18 14.18
N ASP A 12 2.02 8.25 15.20
CA ASP A 12 0.77 8.88 15.13
C ASP A 12 0.96 10.35 15.03
N THR A 13 1.92 10.86 15.66
CA THR A 13 2.15 12.26 15.66
C THR A 13 2.88 12.60 14.40
N LEU A 14 3.70 11.73 13.96
CA LEU A 14 4.35 11.91 12.75
C LEU A 14 3.34 11.69 11.75
N GLY A 15 2.68 10.64 11.95
CA GLY A 15 1.59 10.33 11.16
C GLY A 15 0.57 11.31 11.50
N GLY A 16 0.50 11.65 12.73
CA GLY A 16 -0.54 12.49 13.11
C GLY A 16 -0.19 13.86 12.86
N ALA A 17 0.98 14.10 13.03
CA ALA A 17 1.37 15.38 12.69
C ALA A 17 1.29 15.28 11.26
N LEU A 18 1.47 14.08 10.88
CA LEU A 18 1.35 13.81 9.60
C LEU A 18 -0.02 13.67 9.34
N ARG A 19 -0.70 13.10 10.21
CA ARG A 19 -1.92 12.83 9.81
C ARG A 19 -2.82 13.59 10.50
N GLY A 20 -2.35 14.09 11.44
CA GLY A 20 -3.24 14.86 12.14
C GLY A 20 -3.92 15.71 11.18
N ASN A 21 -3.30 15.92 10.27
CA ASN A 21 -4.02 16.49 9.33
C ASN A 21 -3.90 15.62 8.29
N THR A 22 -4.91 15.07 8.02
CA THR A 22 -4.96 14.15 7.04
C THR A 22 -4.53 14.71 5.77
N ASP A 23 -4.57 15.95 5.67
CA ASP A 23 -4.15 16.49 4.45
C ASP A 23 -2.65 16.48 4.47
N GLN A 24 -2.06 16.03 5.55
CA GLN A 24 -0.65 15.94 5.63
C GLN A 24 -0.22 14.56 5.26
N ILE A 25 -0.91 13.93 4.40
CA ILE A 25 -0.54 12.61 3.99
C ILE A 25 0.75 12.67 3.23
N ALA A 26 1.64 11.81 3.57
CA ALA A 26 2.92 11.76 2.89
C ALA A 26 2.72 11.33 1.45
N PRO A 27 3.50 11.84 0.56
CA PRO A 27 3.36 11.42 -0.83
C PRO A 27 3.72 9.94 -0.96
N PRO A 28 3.20 9.27 -1.95
CA PRO A 28 3.52 7.88 -2.14
C PRO A 28 4.99 7.73 -2.48
N PRO A 29 5.58 6.59 -2.20
CA PRO A 29 6.98 6.39 -2.51
C PRO A 29 7.20 6.40 -4.02
N SER A 30 8.29 6.97 -4.44
CA SER A 30 8.63 6.95 -5.85
C SER A 30 9.33 5.62 -6.11
N PRO A 31 9.41 5.22 -7.37
CA PRO A 31 10.10 3.97 -7.66
C PRO A 31 11.53 3.94 -7.13
N ALA A 32 12.21 5.08 -7.16
CA ALA A 32 13.58 5.12 -6.69
C ALA A 32 13.70 4.87 -5.20
N ASP A 33 12.65 5.16 -4.46
CA ASP A 33 12.68 4.95 -3.02
C ASP A 33 12.82 3.48 -2.66
N PHE A 34 12.42 2.59 -3.55
CA PHE A 34 12.52 1.19 -3.26
C PHE A 34 13.97 0.68 -3.28
N ALA A 35 14.89 1.49 -3.81
CA ALA A 35 16.28 1.09 -3.77
C ALA A 35 16.80 1.01 -2.35
N THR A 36 16.15 1.69 -1.41
CA THR A 36 16.57 1.63 -0.02
C THR A 36 16.40 0.23 0.56
N LEU A 37 15.64 -0.62 -0.10
CA LEU A 37 15.49 -1.99 0.40
C LEU A 37 16.84 -2.69 0.47
N PHE A 38 17.78 -2.33 -0.40
CA PHE A 38 19.08 -2.96 -0.38
C PHE A 38 19.94 -2.44 0.76
N GLU A 39 19.53 -1.40 1.43
CA GLU A 39 20.27 -0.90 2.59
C GLU A 39 20.05 -1.80 3.79
N PHE A 40 18.97 -2.53 3.79
CA PHE A 40 18.64 -3.41 4.90
C PHE A 40 18.68 -4.89 4.53
N ASN A 41 18.76 -5.17 3.26
CA ASN A 41 18.75 -6.55 2.79
C ASN A 41 19.80 -6.75 1.73
N ASN A 42 20.46 -7.88 1.77
CA ASN A 42 21.46 -8.18 0.74
C ASN A 42 20.80 -8.53 -0.58
N SER A 43 19.59 -8.96 -0.53
CA SER A 43 18.88 -9.32 -1.75
C SER A 43 17.40 -9.04 -1.58
N VAL A 44 16.72 -8.89 -2.69
CA VAL A 44 15.28 -8.62 -2.67
C VAL A 44 14.64 -9.61 -3.62
N ASP A 45 13.63 -10.30 -3.13
CA ASP A 45 12.85 -11.20 -3.99
C ASP A 45 11.89 -10.32 -4.77
N LEU A 46 12.29 -9.94 -5.95
CA LEU A 46 11.55 -8.98 -6.75
C LEU A 46 10.15 -9.47 -7.08
N ARG A 47 10.02 -10.72 -7.47
CA ARG A 47 8.71 -11.26 -7.83
C ARG A 47 7.76 -11.20 -6.63
N ARG A 48 8.27 -11.60 -5.47
CA ARG A 48 7.46 -11.61 -4.28
C ARG A 48 7.05 -10.21 -3.88
N LEU A 49 8.00 -9.29 -3.98
CA LEU A 49 7.74 -7.91 -3.61
C LEU A 49 6.67 -7.30 -4.50
N LEU A 50 6.78 -7.51 -5.80
CA LEU A 50 5.81 -6.95 -6.72
C LEU A 50 4.44 -7.58 -6.50
N GLN A 51 4.41 -8.87 -6.22
CA GLN A 51 3.15 -9.54 -5.96
C GLN A 51 2.50 -9.00 -4.70
N ASP A 52 3.28 -8.79 -3.65
CA ASP A 52 2.75 -8.25 -2.41
C ASP A 52 2.18 -6.86 -2.62
N ILE A 53 2.85 -6.05 -3.42
CA ILE A 53 2.37 -4.71 -3.72
C ILE A 53 1.07 -4.78 -4.49
N GLU A 54 0.98 -5.69 -5.46
CA GLU A 54 -0.25 -5.85 -6.21
C GLU A 54 -1.40 -6.23 -5.30
N ILE A 55 -1.17 -7.17 -4.40
CA ILE A 55 -2.22 -7.61 -3.49
C ILE A 55 -2.72 -6.47 -2.62
N VAL A 56 -1.79 -5.72 -2.07
CA VAL A 56 -2.16 -4.62 -1.19
C VAL A 56 -2.96 -3.56 -1.95
N LEU A 57 -2.53 -3.23 -3.16
CA LEU A 57 -3.22 -2.23 -3.93
C LEU A 57 -4.59 -2.70 -4.39
N ILE A 58 -4.71 -3.96 -4.75
CA ILE A 58 -6.01 -4.50 -5.16
C ILE A 58 -6.95 -4.50 -3.96
N GLU A 59 -6.48 -4.94 -2.81
CA GLU A 59 -7.34 -4.96 -1.64
C GLU A 59 -7.76 -3.54 -1.24
N SER A 60 -6.84 -2.60 -1.36
CA SER A 60 -7.16 -1.22 -1.04
C SER A 60 -8.19 -0.64 -2.00
N ALA A 61 -8.02 -0.93 -3.28
CA ALA A 61 -8.95 -0.43 -4.27
C ALA A 61 -10.33 -1.04 -4.09
N MET A 62 -10.38 -2.33 -3.79
CA MET A 62 -11.66 -2.99 -3.56
C MET A 62 -12.34 -2.43 -2.32
N SER A 63 -11.57 -2.21 -1.27
CA SER A 63 -12.11 -1.69 -0.03
C SER A 63 -12.66 -0.29 -0.20
N ARG A 64 -11.93 0.57 -0.89
CA ARG A 64 -12.39 1.94 -1.04
C ARG A 64 -13.58 2.06 -1.98
N ASN A 65 -13.85 1.02 -2.75
CA ASN A 65 -14.98 1.02 -3.67
C ASN A 65 -16.07 0.05 -3.25
N ALA A 66 -16.04 -0.34 -1.98
CA ALA A 66 -17.08 -1.21 -1.40
C ALA A 66 -17.28 -2.51 -2.18
N GLY A 67 -16.20 -3.05 -2.70
CA GLY A 67 -16.26 -4.31 -3.42
C GLY A 67 -16.66 -4.19 -4.89
N ASN A 68 -16.81 -2.97 -5.38
CA ASN A 68 -17.22 -2.79 -6.76
C ASN A 68 -15.99 -2.92 -7.67
N THR A 69 -15.92 -4.04 -8.39
CA THR A 69 -14.76 -4.33 -9.22
C THR A 69 -14.61 -3.37 -10.37
N SER A 70 -15.71 -2.87 -10.92
CA SER A 70 -15.62 -1.93 -12.02
C SER A 70 -14.92 -0.64 -11.58
N GLU A 71 -15.32 -0.13 -10.44
CA GLU A 71 -14.71 1.10 -9.94
C GLU A 71 -13.28 0.87 -9.47
N ALA A 72 -13.04 -0.27 -8.83
CA ALA A 72 -11.70 -0.60 -8.38
C ALA A 72 -10.75 -0.72 -9.56
N SER A 73 -11.21 -1.29 -10.66
CA SER A 73 -10.36 -1.44 -11.82
C SER A 73 -9.99 -0.07 -12.39
N LYS A 74 -10.89 0.90 -12.31
CA LYS A 74 -10.59 2.23 -12.78
C LYS A 74 -9.51 2.87 -11.91
N ASP A 75 -9.59 2.65 -10.61
CA ASP A 75 -8.59 3.20 -9.71
C ASP A 75 -7.21 2.63 -10.01
N LEU A 76 -7.17 1.39 -10.46
CA LEU A 76 -5.90 0.72 -10.73
C LEU A 76 -5.50 0.81 -12.20
N LYS A 77 -6.32 1.45 -13.00
CA LYS A 77 -6.11 1.58 -14.44
C LYS A 77 -5.94 0.23 -15.11
N LEU A 78 -6.79 -0.71 -14.68
CA LEU A 78 -6.81 -2.04 -15.26
C LEU A 78 -8.17 -2.27 -15.88
N GLN A 79 -8.23 -3.25 -16.77
CA GLN A 79 -9.52 -3.67 -17.28
C GLN A 79 -10.18 -4.52 -16.19
N ARG A 80 -11.49 -4.48 -16.15
CA ARG A 80 -12.23 -5.22 -15.13
C ARG A 80 -11.90 -6.70 -15.16
N THR A 81 -11.79 -7.27 -16.36
CA THR A 81 -11.47 -8.69 -16.48
C THR A 81 -10.09 -9.01 -15.93
N THR A 82 -9.13 -8.12 -16.17
CA THR A 82 -7.78 -8.31 -15.67
C THR A 82 -7.79 -8.27 -14.14
N LEU A 83 -8.55 -7.35 -13.57
CA LEU A 83 -8.63 -7.26 -12.12
C LEU A 83 -9.25 -8.51 -11.54
N ILE A 84 -10.31 -9.00 -12.15
CA ILE A 84 -10.96 -10.20 -11.65
C ILE A 84 -10.02 -11.40 -11.71
N GLU A 85 -9.23 -11.49 -12.79
CA GLU A 85 -8.27 -12.57 -12.91
C GLU A 85 -7.23 -12.50 -11.80
N LYS A 86 -6.78 -11.30 -11.49
CA LYS A 86 -5.79 -11.16 -10.42
C LYS A 86 -6.38 -11.50 -9.07
N ILE A 87 -7.62 -11.11 -8.84
CA ILE A 87 -8.29 -11.43 -7.60
C ILE A 87 -8.36 -12.94 -7.43
N LYS A 88 -8.69 -13.65 -8.50
CA LYS A 88 -8.75 -15.10 -8.44
C LYS A 88 -7.37 -15.71 -8.25
N LYS A 89 -6.39 -15.16 -8.93
CA LYS A 89 -5.02 -15.67 -8.86
C LYS A 89 -4.47 -15.57 -7.45
N PHE A 90 -4.75 -14.47 -6.79
CA PHE A 90 -4.22 -14.26 -5.45
C PHE A 90 -5.13 -14.75 -4.34
N GLY A 91 -6.30 -15.24 -4.69
CA GLY A 91 -7.23 -15.76 -3.68
C GLY A 91 -7.87 -14.69 -2.82
N LEU A 92 -8.09 -13.53 -3.38
CA LEU A 92 -8.65 -12.43 -2.61
C LEU A 92 -10.18 -12.41 -2.61
#